data_d5e308bf8f0fbd6bc90e4192664808f3
#
_entry.id   d5e308bf8f0fbd6bc90e4192664808f3
#
_cell.length_a   1.000
_cell.length_b   1.000
_cell.length_c   1.000
_cell.angle_alpha   90.00
_cell.angle_beta   90.00
_cell.angle_gamma   90.00
#
_symmetry.space_group_name_H-M   'P 1'
#
loop_
_entity.id
_entity.type
_entity.pdbx_description
1 polymer ?
#
loop_
_entity_poly.entity_id
_entity_poly.type
_entity_poly.pdbx_seq_one_letter_code
_entity_poly.pdbx_strand_id
1 'polypeptide(L)'
;MQDDVTDATRWAIQQGVADAARICIYGASYGAYAALMGVAKEPGLYKCAAGYVGVYDLPMMHTRGDIQRRGSGETYLNEWIGPRSTLGAVSPVNMADRIKVPVFLAAGGEDERAPVQHTELMERRLKAAGVPVETLYKKTEGHGFYKPENQQEYYTRLLAFFNRHLGGATAK
;
A
#
# COMPACT_ATOMS: atom_id res chain seq x y z
N MET A 1 9.85 11.42 -5.78
CA MET A 1 9.71 9.96 -5.49
C MET A 1 8.47 9.33 -6.12
N GLN A 2 7.23 9.83 -5.91
CA GLN A 2 6.07 9.21 -6.57
C GLN A 2 6.10 9.39 -8.09
N ASP A 3 6.51 10.54 -8.55
CA ASP A 3 6.64 10.83 -9.98
C ASP A 3 7.71 9.93 -10.63
N ASP A 4 8.79 9.61 -9.92
CA ASP A 4 9.84 8.69 -10.39
C ASP A 4 9.30 7.27 -10.63
N VAL A 5 8.37 6.79 -9.77
CA VAL A 5 7.70 5.49 -9.95
C VAL A 5 6.81 5.52 -11.20
N THR A 6 6.08 6.62 -11.40
CA THR A 6 5.24 6.84 -12.59
C THR A 6 6.09 6.88 -13.85
N ASP A 7 7.20 7.64 -13.83
CA ASP A 7 8.12 7.77 -14.97
C ASP A 7 8.79 6.44 -15.31
N ALA A 8 9.23 5.67 -14.31
CA ALA A 8 9.79 4.34 -14.51
C ALA A 8 8.77 3.38 -15.14
N THR A 9 7.51 3.44 -14.70
CA THR A 9 6.43 2.62 -15.28
C THR A 9 6.17 3.00 -16.73
N ARG A 10 6.07 4.29 -17.03
CA ARG A 10 5.86 4.80 -18.39
C ARG A 10 7.03 4.46 -19.30
N TRP A 11 8.27 4.57 -18.80
CA TRP A 11 9.46 4.16 -19.52
C TRP A 11 9.41 2.67 -19.88
N ALA A 12 9.06 1.80 -18.93
CA ALA A 12 8.97 0.36 -19.19
C ALA A 12 7.91 0.03 -20.28
N ILE A 13 6.80 0.77 -20.31
CA ILE A 13 5.79 0.66 -21.38
C ILE A 13 6.38 1.12 -22.73
N GLN A 14 7.03 2.29 -22.76
CA GLN A 14 7.62 2.84 -23.99
C GLN A 14 8.70 1.96 -24.58
N GLN A 15 9.48 1.28 -23.73
CA GLN A 15 10.51 0.33 -24.17
C GLN A 15 9.96 -1.06 -24.55
N GLY A 16 8.65 -1.26 -24.46
CA GLY A 16 8.03 -2.56 -24.73
C GLY A 16 8.35 -3.65 -23.70
N VAL A 17 8.90 -3.27 -22.54
CA VAL A 17 9.21 -4.19 -21.42
C VAL A 17 7.94 -4.57 -20.67
N ALA A 18 6.98 -3.66 -20.56
CA ALA A 18 5.71 -3.86 -19.87
C ALA A 18 4.52 -3.64 -20.81
N ASP A 19 3.51 -4.50 -20.68
CA ASP A 19 2.24 -4.34 -21.36
C ASP A 19 1.34 -3.38 -20.57
N ALA A 20 1.05 -2.22 -21.13
CA ALA A 20 0.22 -1.17 -20.51
C ALA A 20 -1.18 -1.68 -20.06
N ALA A 21 -1.68 -2.75 -20.68
CA ALA A 21 -2.95 -3.35 -20.30
C ALA A 21 -2.85 -4.29 -19.08
N ARG A 22 -1.64 -4.64 -18.63
CA ARG A 22 -1.39 -5.69 -17.63
C ARG A 22 -0.33 -5.29 -16.60
N ILE A 23 -0.51 -4.15 -15.95
CA ILE A 23 0.39 -3.67 -14.88
C ILE A 23 -0.39 -3.52 -13.59
N CYS A 24 0.06 -4.16 -12.51
CA CYS A 24 -0.34 -3.86 -11.14
C CYS A 24 0.85 -3.27 -10.39
N ILE A 25 0.56 -2.47 -9.36
CA ILE A 25 1.59 -1.90 -8.49
C ILE A 25 1.54 -2.57 -7.11
N TYR A 26 2.71 -2.93 -6.58
CA TYR A 26 2.85 -3.59 -5.28
C TYR A 26 3.99 -2.98 -4.48
N GLY A 27 3.80 -2.92 -3.17
CA GLY A 27 4.86 -2.53 -2.26
C GLY A 27 4.56 -2.89 -0.81
N ALA A 28 5.62 -2.85 0.00
CA ALA A 28 5.55 -3.07 1.43
C ALA A 28 5.99 -1.81 2.20
N SER A 29 5.42 -1.59 3.39
CA SER A 29 5.76 -0.45 4.25
C SER A 29 5.61 0.89 3.51
N TYR A 30 6.68 1.67 3.35
CA TYR A 30 6.69 2.86 2.49
C TYR A 30 6.30 2.53 1.03
N GLY A 31 6.73 1.36 0.51
CA GLY A 31 6.34 0.93 -0.84
C GLY A 31 4.83 0.71 -0.98
N ALA A 32 4.14 0.32 0.08
CA ALA A 32 2.68 0.23 0.08
C ALA A 32 2.02 1.61 0.04
N TYR A 33 2.59 2.61 0.73
CA TYR A 33 2.20 4.01 0.54
C TYR A 33 2.35 4.43 -0.92
N ALA A 34 3.53 4.18 -1.52
CA ALA A 34 3.80 4.52 -2.92
C ALA A 34 2.84 3.82 -3.89
N ALA A 35 2.50 2.55 -3.62
CA ALA A 35 1.55 1.80 -4.45
C ALA A 35 0.14 2.43 -4.42
N LEU A 36 -0.37 2.77 -3.23
CA LEU A 36 -1.70 3.39 -3.10
C LEU A 36 -1.72 4.83 -3.62
N MET A 37 -0.66 5.61 -3.40
CA MET A 37 -0.50 6.93 -4.02
C MET A 37 -0.42 6.84 -5.54
N GLY A 38 0.27 5.83 -6.08
CA GLY A 38 0.38 5.58 -7.52
C GLY A 38 -0.99 5.45 -8.18
N VAL A 39 -1.86 4.58 -7.65
CA VAL A 39 -3.21 4.39 -8.21
C VAL A 39 -4.17 5.54 -7.93
N ALA A 40 -3.91 6.37 -6.91
CA ALA A 40 -4.69 7.57 -6.63
C ALA A 40 -4.30 8.75 -7.53
N LYS A 41 -3.01 8.88 -7.87
CA LYS A 41 -2.49 9.96 -8.73
C LYS A 41 -2.61 9.65 -10.22
N GLU A 42 -2.47 8.39 -10.59
CA GLU A 42 -2.42 7.94 -11.99
C GLU A 42 -3.59 6.96 -12.28
N PRO A 43 -4.84 7.42 -12.24
CA PRO A 43 -5.98 6.57 -12.55
C PRO A 43 -5.88 6.09 -14.00
N GLY A 44 -5.89 4.77 -14.18
CA GLY A 44 -5.76 4.14 -15.50
C GLY A 44 -4.38 3.61 -15.88
N LEU A 45 -3.30 3.99 -15.15
CA LEU A 45 -1.96 3.44 -15.39
C LEU A 45 -1.84 1.98 -14.91
N TYR A 46 -2.52 1.66 -13.81
CA TYR A 46 -2.46 0.34 -13.19
C TYR A 46 -3.82 -0.36 -13.22
N LYS A 47 -3.82 -1.69 -13.24
CA LYS A 47 -5.03 -2.53 -13.22
C LYS A 47 -5.39 -3.00 -11.82
N CYS A 48 -4.45 -3.00 -10.89
CA CYS A 48 -4.65 -3.29 -9.48
C CYS A 48 -3.52 -2.72 -8.62
N ALA A 49 -3.74 -2.64 -7.32
CA ALA A 49 -2.72 -2.28 -6.36
C ALA A 49 -2.69 -3.28 -5.20
N ALA A 50 -1.51 -3.54 -4.65
CA ALA A 50 -1.39 -4.31 -3.43
C ALA A 50 -0.46 -3.62 -2.44
N GLY A 51 -0.87 -3.58 -1.17
CA GLY A 51 -0.11 -2.98 -0.08
C GLY A 51 0.08 -3.97 1.08
N TYR A 52 1.32 -4.12 1.51
CA TYR A 52 1.71 -4.99 2.61
C TYR A 52 2.33 -4.19 3.76
N VAL A 53 1.80 -4.34 4.97
CA VAL A 53 2.23 -3.64 6.19
C VAL A 53 2.46 -2.14 5.94
N GLY A 54 1.48 -1.50 5.31
CA GLY A 54 1.63 -0.18 4.71
C GLY A 54 1.32 1.00 5.63
N VAL A 55 1.89 2.14 5.28
CA VAL A 55 1.63 3.44 5.92
C VAL A 55 0.68 4.23 5.01
N TYR A 56 -0.57 4.41 5.40
CA TYR A 56 -1.57 5.05 4.53
C TYR A 56 -2.13 6.38 5.07
N ASP A 57 -1.87 6.68 6.35
CA ASP A 57 -2.19 7.94 7.02
C ASP A 57 -0.92 8.52 7.63
N LEU A 58 -0.27 9.43 6.92
CA LEU A 58 1.00 10.01 7.40
C LEU A 58 0.87 10.80 8.71
N PRO A 59 -0.23 11.57 8.96
CA PRO A 59 -0.45 12.18 10.27
C PRO A 59 -0.46 11.20 11.44
N MET A 60 -0.87 9.95 11.22
CA MET A 60 -0.89 8.90 12.24
C MET A 60 0.52 8.52 12.72
N MET A 61 1.54 8.64 11.86
CA MET A 61 2.93 8.36 12.23
C MET A 61 3.46 9.27 13.35
N HIS A 62 2.90 10.48 13.50
CA HIS A 62 3.24 11.40 14.60
C HIS A 62 2.56 11.04 15.92
N THR A 63 1.64 10.07 15.94
CA THR A 63 0.85 9.72 17.14
C THR A 63 0.86 8.25 17.49
N ARG A 64 1.27 7.39 16.55
CA ARG A 64 1.27 5.94 16.70
C ARG A 64 2.54 5.33 16.10
N GLY A 65 2.89 4.14 16.57
CA GLY A 65 4.04 3.39 16.10
C GLY A 65 5.30 3.58 16.96
N ASP A 66 6.38 2.96 16.55
CA ASP A 66 7.64 2.93 17.29
C ASP A 66 8.52 4.17 17.06
N ILE A 67 8.40 4.84 15.91
CA ILE A 67 9.27 5.96 15.54
C ILE A 67 9.03 7.15 16.47
N GLN A 68 7.78 7.56 16.63
CA GLN A 68 7.43 8.73 17.47
C GLN A 68 7.73 8.52 18.96
N ARG A 69 7.87 7.27 19.42
CA ARG A 69 8.20 6.95 20.82
C ARG A 69 9.69 7.18 21.14
N ARG A 70 10.55 7.32 20.13
CA ARG A 70 11.98 7.57 20.31
C ARG A 70 12.23 9.07 20.55
N GLY A 71 13.22 9.42 21.35
CA GLY A 71 13.52 10.82 21.69
C GLY A 71 13.82 11.72 20.47
N SER A 72 14.34 11.14 19.36
CA SER A 72 14.57 11.84 18.09
C SER A 72 13.47 11.63 17.07
N GLY A 73 12.41 10.88 17.40
CA GLY A 73 11.39 10.43 16.45
C GLY A 73 10.60 11.58 15.85
N GLU A 74 10.23 12.58 16.65
CA GLU A 74 9.50 13.75 16.17
C GLU A 74 10.34 14.60 15.21
N THR A 75 11.61 14.83 15.53
CA THR A 75 12.56 15.53 14.64
C THR A 75 12.69 14.78 13.33
N TYR A 76 12.93 13.46 13.39
CA TYR A 76 13.01 12.61 12.19
C TYR A 76 11.75 12.69 11.33
N LEU A 77 10.57 12.59 11.92
CA LEU A 77 9.32 12.65 11.16
C LEU A 77 9.11 14.03 10.51
N ASN A 78 9.39 15.12 11.23
CA ASN A 78 9.27 16.47 10.70
C ASN A 78 10.25 16.74 9.55
N GLU A 79 11.49 16.26 9.64
CA GLU A 79 12.53 16.46 8.62
C GLU A 79 12.30 15.60 7.37
N TRP A 80 11.91 14.34 7.51
CA TRP A 80 11.84 13.38 6.41
C TRP A 80 10.45 13.22 5.80
N ILE A 81 9.40 13.41 6.57
CA ILE A 81 8.01 13.23 6.13
C ILE A 81 7.32 14.59 6.02
N GLY A 82 7.65 15.50 6.91
CA GLY A 82 7.07 16.83 6.99
C GLY A 82 6.20 17.06 8.23
N PRO A 83 5.80 18.31 8.49
CA PRO A 83 4.99 18.66 9.65
C PRO A 83 3.60 18.04 9.53
N ARG A 84 3.11 17.47 10.64
CA ARG A 84 1.84 16.74 10.72
C ARG A 84 0.65 17.47 10.05
N SER A 85 0.60 18.80 10.14
CA SER A 85 -0.48 19.63 9.59
C SER A 85 -0.60 19.57 8.07
N THR A 86 0.48 19.24 7.34
CA THR A 86 0.50 19.18 5.87
C THR A 86 0.29 17.78 5.30
N LEU A 87 0.44 16.75 6.14
CA LEU A 87 0.53 15.36 5.68
C LEU A 87 -0.81 14.77 5.22
N GLY A 88 -1.93 15.33 5.68
CA GLY A 88 -3.26 14.87 5.24
C GLY A 88 -3.45 14.95 3.73
N ALA A 89 -2.92 16.00 3.09
CA ALA A 89 -3.04 16.23 1.65
C ALA A 89 -2.25 15.21 0.80
N VAL A 90 -1.28 14.52 1.40
CA VAL A 90 -0.43 13.53 0.73
C VAL A 90 -0.60 12.12 1.31
N SER A 91 -1.72 11.86 1.98
CA SER A 91 -2.06 10.57 2.57
C SER A 91 -3.07 9.81 1.72
N PRO A 92 -2.80 8.57 1.29
CA PRO A 92 -3.70 7.76 0.45
C PRO A 92 -5.11 7.60 1.02
N VAL A 93 -5.26 7.55 2.34
CA VAL A 93 -6.57 7.45 3.02
C VAL A 93 -7.51 8.60 2.68
N ASN A 94 -6.97 9.78 2.35
CA ASN A 94 -7.74 10.96 1.97
C ASN A 94 -7.93 11.10 0.45
N MET A 95 -7.42 10.14 -0.32
CA MET A 95 -7.55 10.08 -1.78
C MET A 95 -8.22 8.78 -2.25
N ALA A 96 -8.84 8.03 -1.35
CA ALA A 96 -9.45 6.74 -1.66
C ALA A 96 -10.54 6.85 -2.75
N ASP A 97 -11.23 7.96 -2.84
CA ASP A 97 -12.23 8.28 -3.87
C ASP A 97 -11.64 8.39 -5.29
N ARG A 98 -10.33 8.66 -5.40
CA ARG A 98 -9.60 8.71 -6.67
C ARG A 98 -9.15 7.34 -7.16
N ILE A 99 -9.07 6.35 -6.27
CA ILE A 99 -8.68 4.98 -6.61
C ILE A 99 -9.84 4.29 -7.34
N LYS A 100 -9.57 3.77 -8.55
CA LYS A 100 -10.58 3.17 -9.42
C LYS A 100 -10.29 1.70 -9.77
N VAL A 101 -9.29 1.12 -9.14
CA VAL A 101 -8.83 -0.25 -9.39
C VAL A 101 -8.94 -1.10 -8.11
N PRO A 102 -9.10 -2.43 -8.24
CA PRO A 102 -9.09 -3.32 -7.08
C PRO A 102 -7.81 -3.20 -6.25
N VAL A 103 -7.95 -3.34 -4.94
CA VAL A 103 -6.86 -3.22 -3.97
C VAL A 103 -6.79 -4.46 -3.08
N PHE A 104 -5.58 -4.98 -2.85
CA PHE A 104 -5.30 -5.98 -1.83
C PHE A 104 -4.46 -5.37 -0.71
N LEU A 105 -4.87 -5.54 0.55
CA LEU A 105 -4.14 -5.04 1.72
C LEU A 105 -3.83 -6.17 2.69
N ALA A 106 -2.60 -6.21 3.23
CA ALA A 106 -2.23 -7.17 4.26
C ALA A 106 -1.49 -6.48 5.41
N ALA A 107 -1.80 -6.86 6.66
CA ALA A 107 -1.21 -6.26 7.85
C ALA A 107 -1.06 -7.24 9.01
N GLY A 108 0.00 -7.04 9.80
CA GLY A 108 0.20 -7.68 11.09
C GLY A 108 -0.49 -6.91 12.22
N GLY A 109 -1.11 -7.65 13.16
CA GLY A 109 -1.80 -7.04 14.30
C GLY A 109 -0.84 -6.47 15.36
N GLU A 110 0.39 -7.02 15.41
CA GLU A 110 1.47 -6.59 16.33
C GLU A 110 2.50 -5.69 15.62
N ASP A 111 2.13 -5.11 14.47
CA ASP A 111 3.01 -4.18 13.75
C ASP A 111 3.15 -2.86 14.52
N GLU A 112 4.31 -2.62 15.09
CA GLU A 112 4.65 -1.38 15.79
C GLU A 112 5.21 -0.30 14.85
N ARG A 113 5.71 -0.65 13.65
CA ARG A 113 6.28 0.28 12.68
C ARG A 113 5.19 0.95 11.86
N ALA A 114 4.28 0.16 11.29
CA ALA A 114 3.09 0.60 10.58
C ALA A 114 1.85 -0.02 11.25
N PRO A 115 1.40 0.53 12.37
CA PRO A 115 0.30 -0.04 13.14
C PRO A 115 -0.89 -0.43 12.28
N VAL A 116 -1.53 -1.56 12.60
CA VAL A 116 -2.64 -2.15 11.83
C VAL A 116 -3.75 -1.14 11.50
N GLN A 117 -3.91 -0.10 12.33
CA GLN A 117 -4.87 0.98 12.13
C GLN A 117 -4.68 1.74 10.80
N HIS A 118 -3.47 1.80 10.25
CA HIS A 118 -3.25 2.33 8.90
C HIS A 118 -4.04 1.54 7.86
N THR A 119 -3.92 0.22 7.91
CA THR A 119 -4.61 -0.68 6.98
C THR A 119 -6.11 -0.69 7.21
N GLU A 120 -6.56 -0.74 8.45
CA GLU A 120 -7.99 -0.68 8.80
C GLU A 120 -8.65 0.63 8.34
N LEU A 121 -7.97 1.77 8.50
CA LEU A 121 -8.48 3.05 8.02
C LEU A 121 -8.55 3.09 6.50
N MET A 122 -7.50 2.62 5.81
CA MET A 122 -7.46 2.56 4.35
C MET A 122 -8.57 1.65 3.80
N GLU A 123 -8.76 0.47 4.38
CA GLU A 123 -9.85 -0.44 4.03
C GLU A 123 -11.23 0.24 4.15
N ARG A 124 -11.49 0.90 5.28
CA ARG A 124 -12.76 1.64 5.48
C ARG A 124 -12.96 2.73 4.43
N ARG A 125 -11.92 3.48 4.09
CA ARG A 125 -11.97 4.54 3.08
C ARG A 125 -12.22 4.00 1.68
N LEU A 126 -11.55 2.91 1.31
CA LEU A 126 -11.76 2.24 0.02
C LEU A 126 -13.20 1.70 -0.10
N LYS A 127 -13.70 1.02 0.95
CA LYS A 127 -15.09 0.52 0.97
C LYS A 127 -16.10 1.65 0.85
N ALA A 128 -15.90 2.76 1.57
CA ALA A 128 -16.78 3.93 1.49
C ALA A 128 -16.75 4.59 0.10
N ALA A 129 -15.63 4.50 -0.63
CA ALA A 129 -15.49 4.98 -2.00
C ALA A 129 -15.99 3.98 -3.07
N GLY A 130 -16.51 2.81 -2.66
CA GLY A 130 -16.98 1.76 -3.57
C GLY A 130 -15.85 1.00 -4.29
N VAL A 131 -14.61 1.10 -3.81
CA VAL A 131 -13.46 0.40 -4.39
C VAL A 131 -13.44 -1.05 -3.92
N PRO A 132 -13.33 -2.05 -4.83
CA PRO A 132 -13.16 -3.44 -4.45
C PRO A 132 -11.87 -3.61 -3.64
N VAL A 133 -11.98 -4.08 -2.39
CA VAL A 133 -10.83 -4.30 -1.51
C VAL A 133 -10.88 -5.69 -0.89
N GLU A 134 -9.75 -6.38 -0.97
CA GLU A 134 -9.49 -7.64 -0.27
C GLU A 134 -8.49 -7.39 0.84
N THR A 135 -8.68 -8.04 2.00
CA THR A 135 -7.79 -7.85 3.15
C THR A 135 -7.33 -9.17 3.75
N LEU A 136 -6.11 -9.15 4.30
CA LEU A 136 -5.54 -10.23 5.10
C LEU A 136 -4.93 -9.65 6.38
N TYR A 137 -5.53 -9.97 7.51
CA TYR A 137 -4.99 -9.60 8.83
C TYR A 137 -4.45 -10.82 9.56
N LYS A 138 -3.24 -10.72 10.12
CA LYS A 138 -2.62 -11.75 10.96
C LYS A 138 -2.32 -11.17 12.33
N LYS A 139 -3.15 -11.53 13.33
CA LYS A 139 -3.13 -10.90 14.67
C LYS A 139 -1.77 -10.93 15.36
N THR A 140 -1.02 -12.02 15.18
CA THR A 140 0.26 -12.28 15.87
C THR A 140 1.47 -12.05 14.98
N GLU A 141 1.33 -11.32 13.89
CA GLU A 141 2.43 -10.91 13.02
C GLU A 141 2.72 -9.42 13.19
N GLY A 142 3.99 -9.05 13.00
CA GLY A 142 4.49 -7.69 13.11
C GLY A 142 4.65 -6.99 11.77
N HIS A 143 5.76 -6.24 11.62
CA HIS A 143 6.10 -5.53 10.37
C HIS A 143 6.65 -6.50 9.32
N GLY A 144 5.84 -7.47 8.98
CA GLY A 144 6.10 -8.61 8.11
C GLY A 144 5.48 -9.86 8.69
N PHE A 145 5.23 -10.86 7.85
CA PHE A 145 4.77 -12.18 8.29
C PHE A 145 5.96 -13.12 8.39
N TYR A 146 6.20 -13.65 9.56
CA TYR A 146 7.37 -14.50 9.85
C TYR A 146 6.99 -15.97 10.00
N LYS A 147 5.74 -16.29 10.37
CA LYS A 147 5.27 -17.68 10.45
C LYS A 147 5.09 -18.23 9.04
N PRO A 148 5.69 -19.41 8.73
CA PRO A 148 5.64 -19.99 7.38
C PRO A 148 4.22 -20.14 6.81
N GLU A 149 3.26 -20.56 7.65
CA GLU A 149 1.86 -20.70 7.23
C GLU A 149 1.21 -19.37 6.86
N ASN A 150 1.56 -18.28 7.57
CA ASN A 150 1.06 -16.95 7.26
C ASN A 150 1.70 -16.37 5.99
N GLN A 151 2.98 -16.64 5.77
CA GLN A 151 3.67 -16.28 4.53
C GLN A 151 3.07 -17.03 3.34
N GLN A 152 2.85 -18.35 3.48
CA GLN A 152 2.25 -19.15 2.43
C GLN A 152 0.85 -18.64 2.06
N GLU A 153 -0.02 -18.38 3.05
CA GLU A 153 -1.35 -17.83 2.79
C GLU A 153 -1.25 -16.47 2.11
N TYR A 154 -0.37 -15.58 2.61
CA TYR A 154 -0.18 -14.25 2.04
C TYR A 154 0.21 -14.31 0.56
N TYR A 155 1.26 -15.06 0.21
CA TYR A 155 1.71 -15.15 -1.18
C TYR A 155 0.70 -15.87 -2.07
N THR A 156 0.01 -16.89 -1.56
CA THR A 156 -1.06 -17.56 -2.29
C THR A 156 -2.18 -16.60 -2.66
N ARG A 157 -2.64 -15.78 -1.70
CA ARG A 157 -3.70 -14.80 -1.93
C ARG A 157 -3.24 -13.65 -2.83
N LEU A 158 -2.01 -13.16 -2.64
CA LEU A 158 -1.42 -12.10 -3.46
C LEU A 158 -1.30 -12.54 -4.93
N LEU A 159 -0.78 -13.74 -5.18
CA LEU A 159 -0.67 -14.30 -6.53
C LEU A 159 -2.04 -14.52 -7.17
N ALA A 160 -3.00 -15.04 -6.42
CA ALA A 160 -4.37 -15.20 -6.90
C ALA A 160 -5.01 -13.84 -7.25
N PHE A 161 -4.77 -12.81 -6.43
CA PHE A 161 -5.21 -11.45 -6.71
C PHE A 161 -4.60 -10.90 -8.01
N PHE A 162 -3.30 -11.00 -8.20
CA PHE A 162 -2.65 -10.54 -9.43
C PHE A 162 -3.13 -11.31 -10.66
N ASN A 163 -3.27 -12.64 -10.58
CA ASN A 163 -3.75 -13.45 -11.69
C ASN A 163 -5.14 -13.02 -12.18
N ARG A 164 -6.05 -12.67 -11.26
CA ARG A 164 -7.39 -12.16 -11.62
C ARG A 164 -7.34 -10.84 -12.39
N HIS A 165 -6.37 -9.98 -12.10
CA HIS A 165 -6.34 -8.62 -12.64
C HIS A 165 -5.33 -8.41 -13.76
N LEU A 166 -4.38 -9.34 -13.95
CA LEU A 166 -3.40 -9.31 -15.03
C LEU A 166 -3.71 -10.26 -16.18
N GLY A 167 -4.79 -11.07 -16.08
CA GLY A 167 -5.15 -12.03 -17.10
C GLY A 167 -4.19 -13.22 -17.20
N GLY A 168 -3.52 -13.57 -16.09
CA GLY A 168 -2.69 -14.78 -16.01
C GLY A 168 -3.55 -16.04 -16.06
N ALA A 169 -3.01 -17.12 -16.63
CA ALA A 169 -3.63 -18.44 -16.51
C ALA A 169 -3.65 -18.83 -15.02
N THR A 170 -4.83 -19.19 -14.51
CA THR A 170 -4.90 -19.83 -13.19
C THR A 170 -4.07 -21.11 -13.28
N ALA A 171 -3.02 -21.21 -12.45
CA ALA A 171 -2.33 -22.46 -12.27
C ALA A 171 -3.39 -23.51 -11.87
N LYS A 172 -3.52 -24.56 -12.69
CA LYS A 172 -4.37 -25.71 -12.42
C LYS A 172 -3.80 -26.54 -11.29
#